data_fcd872789e7134e3bb25fa50bf055a24
#
_entry.id   fcd872789e7134e3bb25fa50bf055a24
#
_cell.length_a   1.000
_cell.length_b   1.000
_cell.length_c   1.000
_cell.angle_alpha   90.00
_cell.angle_beta   90.00
_cell.angle_gamma   90.00
#
_symmetry.space_group_name_H-M   'P 1'
#
loop_
_entity.id
_entity.type
_entity.pdbx_description
1 polymer ?
#
loop_
_entity_poly.entity_id
_entity_poly.type
_entity_poly.pdbx_seq_one_letter_code
_entity_poly.pdbx_strand_id
1 'polypeptide(L)'
;MERIAIVGAGPAGSNAAISALDAGASVEIHDPSSFPRHKVCGEFLSPEIAELVAGLPPCPRIRSVRLFFEKHRKRWNLSEPAYGLSRHALDRFLLNRAIERGAVFTRQRSLAPEPPAIIAHGRQIASVSGNRLFGFKAHFEGPTDDALDLFFFNGCYIGINSVEQGFTNVCGLAPEGTLKQLAFDVDRLLAASPALSERIRPLKRSWDWLMTGPLIYRGGWNEETRPGMYLAGDALGFIDPFTGSGLLAAIATGKIAGESAAACVPIDRHLARCRAVLGFQYRTAAIFRAAITYGVAEWLLPVLPGEALFQLTRPRISRAK
;
A
#
# COMPACT_ATOMS: atom_id res chain seq x y z
N MET A 1 5.73 -31.56 10.14
CA MET A 1 6.28 -30.18 10.07
C MET A 1 5.44 -29.33 11.02
N GLU A 2 6.08 -28.45 11.80
CA GLU A 2 5.35 -27.51 12.65
C GLU A 2 4.50 -26.58 11.80
N ARG A 3 3.33 -26.22 12.32
CA ARG A 3 2.40 -25.31 11.64
C ARG A 3 2.89 -23.87 11.79
N ILE A 4 3.04 -23.15 10.70
CA ILE A 4 3.41 -21.74 10.69
C ILE A 4 2.17 -20.89 11.00
N ALA A 5 2.23 -20.13 12.11
CA ALA A 5 1.22 -19.17 12.49
C ALA A 5 1.45 -17.83 11.76
N ILE A 6 0.40 -17.27 11.14
CA ILE A 6 0.46 -15.97 10.44
C ILE A 6 -0.52 -15.00 11.11
N VAL A 7 -0.01 -13.86 11.58
CA VAL A 7 -0.82 -12.82 12.22
C VAL A 7 -1.12 -11.72 11.21
N GLY A 8 -2.39 -11.67 10.76
CA GLY A 8 -2.89 -10.73 9.76
C GLY A 8 -3.13 -11.38 8.40
N ALA A 9 -4.35 -11.19 7.85
CA ALA A 9 -4.81 -11.74 6.57
C ALA A 9 -4.86 -10.68 5.44
N GLY A 10 -4.10 -9.61 5.57
CA GLY A 10 -3.92 -8.61 4.51
C GLY A 10 -2.98 -9.11 3.39
N PRO A 11 -2.62 -8.25 2.41
CA PRO A 11 -1.79 -8.66 1.27
C PRO A 11 -0.47 -9.34 1.66
N ALA A 12 0.20 -8.87 2.72
CA ALA A 12 1.43 -9.48 3.20
C ALA A 12 1.20 -10.88 3.79
N GLY A 13 0.24 -11.02 4.71
CA GLY A 13 -0.03 -12.30 5.37
C GLY A 13 -0.60 -13.35 4.42
N SER A 14 -1.50 -12.97 3.52
CA SER A 14 -2.04 -13.91 2.53
C SER A 14 -0.97 -14.40 1.54
N ASN A 15 -0.06 -13.51 1.09
CA ASN A 15 1.06 -13.94 0.24
C ASN A 15 2.10 -14.74 1.00
N ALA A 16 2.32 -14.46 2.28
CA ALA A 16 3.16 -15.28 3.14
C ALA A 16 2.60 -16.71 3.27
N ALA A 17 1.28 -16.82 3.47
CA ALA A 17 0.61 -18.11 3.52
C ALA A 17 0.77 -18.90 2.22
N ILE A 18 0.48 -18.26 1.08
CA ILE A 18 0.64 -18.87 -0.24
C ILE A 18 2.07 -19.40 -0.42
N SER A 19 3.07 -18.59 -0.14
CA SER A 19 4.48 -18.97 -0.34
C SER A 19 4.95 -20.04 0.62
N ALA A 20 4.48 -20.04 1.87
CA ALA A 20 4.79 -21.09 2.84
C ALA A 20 4.16 -22.43 2.44
N LEU A 21 2.90 -22.42 1.96
CA LEU A 21 2.20 -23.60 1.44
C LEU A 21 2.87 -24.15 0.18
N ASP A 22 3.26 -23.29 -0.76
CA ASP A 22 4.00 -23.66 -1.96
C ASP A 22 5.37 -24.30 -1.63
N ALA A 23 5.95 -23.97 -0.47
CA ALA A 23 7.14 -24.60 0.10
C ALA A 23 6.85 -25.85 0.94
N GLY A 24 5.61 -26.32 0.99
CA GLY A 24 5.19 -27.57 1.67
C GLY A 24 4.92 -27.41 3.18
N ALA A 25 4.86 -26.22 3.72
CA ALA A 25 4.53 -26.01 5.14
C ALA A 25 3.01 -26.06 5.39
N SER A 26 2.61 -26.38 6.63
CA SER A 26 1.23 -26.18 7.10
C SER A 26 1.07 -24.77 7.64
N VAL A 27 -0.07 -24.11 7.35
CA VAL A 27 -0.26 -22.68 7.66
C VAL A 27 -1.61 -22.43 8.35
N GLU A 28 -1.58 -21.59 9.38
CA GLU A 28 -2.77 -21.04 10.00
C GLU A 28 -2.70 -19.50 10.04
N ILE A 29 -3.75 -18.84 9.52
CA ILE A 29 -3.86 -17.38 9.43
C ILE A 29 -4.83 -16.88 10.50
N HIS A 30 -4.42 -15.92 11.31
CA HIS A 30 -5.24 -15.27 12.33
C HIS A 30 -5.46 -13.80 11.98
N ASP A 31 -6.70 -13.36 11.83
CA ASP A 31 -7.08 -11.94 11.70
C ASP A 31 -8.46 -11.72 12.33
N PRO A 32 -8.63 -10.78 13.26
CA PRO A 32 -9.92 -10.54 13.93
C PRO A 32 -10.98 -9.90 13.01
N SER A 33 -10.57 -9.40 11.85
CA SER A 33 -11.45 -8.66 10.95
C SER A 33 -12.32 -9.59 10.09
N SER A 34 -13.45 -9.07 9.67
CA SER A 34 -14.23 -9.69 8.59
C SER A 34 -13.63 -9.35 7.24
N PHE A 35 -13.74 -10.28 6.29
CA PHE A 35 -13.39 -10.08 4.89
C PHE A 35 -14.62 -10.34 4.02
N PRO A 36 -14.80 -9.56 2.93
CA PRO A 36 -13.98 -8.44 2.47
C PRO A 36 -14.17 -7.17 3.30
N ARG A 37 -13.17 -6.27 3.27
CA ARG A 37 -13.22 -4.99 3.98
C ARG A 37 -12.54 -3.87 3.20
N HIS A 38 -13.02 -2.64 3.36
CA HIS A 38 -12.33 -1.46 2.87
C HIS A 38 -11.21 -1.05 3.83
N LYS A 39 -10.13 -0.53 3.26
CA LYS A 39 -9.02 0.11 3.99
C LYS A 39 -8.60 1.39 3.28
N VAL A 40 -8.13 2.38 4.01
CA VAL A 40 -7.53 3.58 3.41
C VAL A 40 -6.29 3.16 2.62
N CYS A 41 -6.36 3.31 1.30
CA CYS A 41 -5.34 2.89 0.35
C CYS A 41 -5.60 3.58 -0.99
N GLY A 42 -4.53 3.92 -1.72
CA GLY A 42 -4.62 4.40 -3.09
C GLY A 42 -5.16 3.37 -4.09
N GLU A 43 -5.19 2.09 -3.72
CA GLU A 43 -5.73 0.99 -4.55
C GLU A 43 -5.12 0.93 -5.96
N PHE A 44 -3.88 1.36 -6.03
CA PHE A 44 -3.04 1.35 -7.20
C PHE A 44 -2.08 0.15 -7.13
N LEU A 45 -2.16 -0.72 -8.12
CA LEU A 45 -1.30 -1.88 -8.28
C LEU A 45 -0.34 -1.62 -9.44
N SER A 46 0.93 -1.57 -9.14
CA SER A 46 1.96 -1.41 -10.17
C SER A 46 2.06 -2.66 -11.06
N PRO A 47 2.64 -2.53 -12.26
CA PRO A 47 2.75 -3.65 -13.21
C PRO A 47 3.39 -4.91 -12.58
N GLU A 48 4.39 -4.74 -11.72
CA GLU A 48 5.11 -5.83 -11.06
C GLU A 48 4.21 -6.68 -10.14
N ILE A 49 3.12 -6.10 -9.63
CA ILE A 49 2.17 -6.87 -8.81
C ILE A 49 1.47 -7.93 -9.65
N ALA A 50 1.14 -7.64 -10.91
CA ALA A 50 0.52 -8.60 -11.81
C ALA A 50 1.45 -9.79 -12.13
N GLU A 51 2.78 -9.58 -12.10
CA GLU A 51 3.76 -10.65 -12.23
C GLU A 51 3.85 -11.50 -10.95
N LEU A 52 3.78 -10.87 -9.78
CA LEU A 52 3.86 -11.56 -8.49
C LEU A 52 2.56 -12.28 -8.11
N VAL A 53 1.43 -11.78 -8.59
CA VAL A 53 0.09 -12.27 -8.24
C VAL A 53 -0.65 -12.66 -9.51
N ALA A 54 -0.45 -13.90 -9.95
CA ALA A 54 -1.15 -14.42 -11.13
C ALA A 54 -2.69 -14.42 -10.93
N GLY A 55 -3.43 -14.16 -12.02
CA GLY A 55 -4.89 -14.27 -12.04
C GLY A 55 -5.62 -13.23 -11.19
N LEU A 56 -5.13 -12.00 -11.15
CA LEU A 56 -5.86 -10.88 -10.53
C LEU A 56 -7.32 -10.82 -11.05
N PRO A 57 -8.28 -10.45 -10.18
CA PRO A 57 -9.65 -10.21 -10.63
C PRO A 57 -9.71 -9.18 -11.75
N PRO A 58 -10.76 -9.19 -12.59
CA PRO A 58 -10.97 -8.15 -13.60
C PRO A 58 -10.95 -6.77 -12.96
N CYS A 59 -10.05 -5.91 -13.43
CA CYS A 59 -9.88 -4.56 -12.91
C CYS A 59 -9.40 -3.59 -14.01
N PRO A 60 -9.67 -2.28 -13.88
CA PRO A 60 -9.24 -1.28 -14.84
C PRO A 60 -7.72 -1.23 -14.98
N ARG A 61 -7.28 -0.99 -16.23
CA ARG A 61 -5.88 -0.70 -16.52
C ARG A 61 -5.65 0.80 -16.42
N ILE A 62 -4.56 1.18 -15.77
CA ILE A 62 -4.09 2.56 -15.66
C ILE A 62 -2.92 2.71 -16.61
N ARG A 63 -3.06 3.58 -17.61
CA ARG A 63 -2.09 3.75 -18.70
C ARG A 63 -1.30 5.04 -18.63
N SER A 64 -1.78 6.00 -17.84
CA SER A 64 -1.11 7.29 -17.71
C SER A 64 -1.14 7.82 -16.28
N VAL A 65 -0.23 8.73 -15.97
CA VAL A 65 -0.17 9.46 -14.71
C VAL A 65 -0.27 10.95 -15.00
N ARG A 66 -1.08 11.66 -14.19
CA ARG A 66 -1.22 13.11 -14.25
C ARG A 66 -0.90 13.70 -12.88
N LEU A 67 0.07 14.59 -12.80
CA LEU A 67 0.41 15.34 -11.60
C LEU A 67 -0.17 16.75 -11.68
N PHE A 68 -0.75 17.19 -10.58
CA PHE A 68 -1.34 18.51 -10.41
C PHE A 68 -0.70 19.19 -9.19
N PHE A 69 0.07 20.21 -9.44
CA PHE A 69 0.56 21.16 -8.44
C PHE A 69 -0.22 22.45 -8.56
N GLU A 70 -0.02 23.42 -7.68
CA GLU A 70 -0.73 24.70 -7.76
C GLU A 70 -0.46 25.44 -9.07
N LYS A 71 0.79 25.45 -9.54
CA LYS A 71 1.21 26.18 -10.74
C LYS A 71 1.60 25.30 -11.93
N HIS A 72 1.83 24.01 -11.70
CA HIS A 72 2.35 23.11 -12.71
C HIS A 72 1.48 21.87 -12.88
N ARG A 73 1.41 21.37 -14.11
CA ARG A 73 0.78 20.08 -14.44
C ARG A 73 1.75 19.26 -15.25
N LYS A 74 1.74 17.95 -15.03
CA LYS A 74 2.54 17.02 -15.81
C LYS A 74 1.73 15.78 -16.14
N ARG A 75 1.93 15.26 -17.35
CA ARG A 75 1.33 13.99 -17.80
C ARG A 75 2.38 13.16 -18.52
N TRP A 76 2.32 11.85 -18.32
CA TRP A 76 3.06 10.87 -19.12
C TRP A 76 2.29 9.56 -19.20
N ASN A 77 2.61 8.76 -20.22
CA ASN A 77 2.11 7.40 -20.32
C ASN A 77 3.06 6.43 -19.61
N LEU A 78 2.52 5.42 -18.98
CA LEU A 78 3.29 4.33 -18.42
C LEU A 78 3.77 3.41 -19.54
N SER A 79 5.00 2.90 -19.44
CA SER A 79 5.56 1.91 -20.37
C SER A 79 4.79 0.59 -20.31
N GLU A 80 4.35 0.20 -19.12
CA GLU A 80 3.48 -0.95 -18.87
C GLU A 80 2.26 -0.50 -18.04
N PRO A 81 1.05 -1.04 -18.32
CA PRO A 81 -0.14 -0.63 -17.59
C PRO A 81 -0.07 -1.08 -16.13
N ALA A 82 -0.41 -0.17 -15.24
CA ALA A 82 -0.76 -0.48 -13.85
C ALA A 82 -2.25 -0.86 -13.75
N TYR A 83 -2.72 -1.16 -12.55
CA TYR A 83 -4.09 -1.62 -12.34
C TYR A 83 -4.72 -0.91 -11.14
N GLY A 84 -6.03 -0.70 -11.21
CA GLY A 84 -6.81 -0.22 -10.09
C GLY A 84 -7.66 -1.34 -9.51
N LEU A 85 -7.38 -1.75 -8.28
CA LEU A 85 -8.13 -2.80 -7.60
C LEU A 85 -8.30 -2.47 -6.13
N SER A 86 -9.55 -2.47 -5.67
CA SER A 86 -9.84 -2.12 -4.30
C SER A 86 -9.22 -3.09 -3.30
N ARG A 87 -8.92 -2.61 -2.09
CA ARG A 87 -8.52 -3.47 -0.97
C ARG A 87 -9.61 -4.46 -0.60
N HIS A 88 -10.87 -4.10 -0.85
CA HIS A 88 -12.01 -4.99 -0.67
C HIS A 88 -11.89 -6.24 -1.58
N ALA A 89 -11.61 -6.06 -2.84
CA ALA A 89 -11.45 -7.15 -3.80
C ALA A 89 -10.10 -7.86 -3.65
N LEU A 90 -9.00 -7.11 -3.54
CA LEU A 90 -7.64 -7.65 -3.47
C LEU A 90 -7.42 -8.52 -2.23
N ASP A 91 -7.78 -8.01 -1.04
CA ASP A 91 -7.55 -8.73 0.22
C ASP A 91 -8.37 -10.04 0.24
N ARG A 92 -9.62 -9.99 -0.21
CA ARG A 92 -10.47 -11.19 -0.36
C ARG A 92 -9.87 -12.20 -1.33
N PHE A 93 -9.45 -11.75 -2.50
CA PHE A 93 -8.86 -12.60 -3.53
C PHE A 93 -7.62 -13.33 -3.01
N LEU A 94 -6.70 -12.61 -2.36
CA LEU A 94 -5.47 -13.21 -1.84
C LEU A 94 -5.74 -14.18 -0.68
N LEU A 95 -6.65 -13.83 0.23
CA LEU A 95 -7.03 -14.72 1.33
C LEU A 95 -7.71 -16.00 0.81
N ASN A 96 -8.65 -15.90 -0.13
CA ASN A 96 -9.30 -17.06 -0.72
C ASN A 96 -8.27 -17.98 -1.39
N ARG A 97 -7.30 -17.43 -2.13
CA ARG A 97 -6.21 -18.22 -2.73
C ARG A 97 -5.36 -18.96 -1.68
N ALA A 98 -5.10 -18.33 -0.54
CA ALA A 98 -4.39 -19.00 0.54
C ALA A 98 -5.21 -20.17 1.11
N ILE A 99 -6.51 -19.96 1.32
CA ILE A 99 -7.44 -21.00 1.81
C ILE A 99 -7.56 -22.15 0.80
N GLU A 100 -7.74 -21.85 -0.49
CA GLU A 100 -7.80 -22.84 -1.58
C GLU A 100 -6.53 -23.70 -1.67
N ARG A 101 -5.37 -23.16 -1.24
CA ARG A 101 -4.10 -23.89 -1.13
C ARG A 101 -3.93 -24.64 0.18
N GLY A 102 -4.90 -24.59 1.09
CA GLY A 102 -4.89 -25.34 2.34
C GLY A 102 -4.54 -24.53 3.59
N ALA A 103 -4.51 -23.18 3.53
CA ALA A 103 -4.40 -22.39 4.75
C ALA A 103 -5.67 -22.52 5.58
N VAL A 104 -5.51 -22.70 6.88
CA VAL A 104 -6.62 -22.59 7.84
C VAL A 104 -6.77 -21.12 8.23
N PHE A 105 -7.93 -20.53 8.01
CA PHE A 105 -8.22 -19.15 8.41
C PHE A 105 -9.07 -19.11 9.67
N THR A 106 -8.58 -18.43 10.70
CA THR A 106 -9.27 -18.25 11.98
C THR A 106 -9.54 -16.77 12.23
N ARG A 107 -10.82 -16.42 12.35
CA ARG A 107 -11.26 -15.04 12.63
C ARG A 107 -11.07 -14.69 14.11
N GLN A 108 -9.83 -14.66 14.55
CA GLN A 108 -9.45 -14.35 15.93
C GLN A 108 -8.13 -13.57 15.95
N ARG A 109 -7.92 -12.82 17.03
CA ARG A 109 -6.63 -12.18 17.28
C ARG A 109 -5.67 -13.22 17.88
N SER A 110 -4.55 -13.46 17.22
CA SER A 110 -3.44 -14.16 17.87
C SER A 110 -2.67 -13.17 18.75
N LEU A 111 -2.56 -13.47 20.03
CA LEU A 111 -1.91 -12.58 21.01
C LEU A 111 -0.42 -12.88 21.15
N ALA A 112 -0.02 -14.13 21.01
CA ALA A 112 1.38 -14.57 21.14
C ALA A 112 1.61 -15.83 20.31
N PRO A 113 1.86 -15.69 18.99
CA PRO A 113 2.14 -16.85 18.17
C PRO A 113 3.50 -17.44 18.55
N GLU A 114 3.57 -18.77 18.61
CA GLU A 114 4.83 -19.50 18.81
C GLU A 114 5.63 -19.57 17.51
N PRO A 115 6.96 -19.48 17.56
CA PRO A 115 7.81 -19.70 16.40
C PRO A 115 7.71 -21.13 15.84
N PRO A 116 7.76 -21.32 14.50
CA PRO A 116 7.92 -20.28 13.49
C PRO A 116 6.62 -19.52 13.21
N ALA A 117 6.70 -18.19 13.22
CA ALA A 117 5.52 -17.36 12.98
C ALA A 117 5.82 -16.16 12.06
N ILE A 118 4.78 -15.70 11.36
CA ILE A 118 4.87 -14.52 10.47
C ILE A 118 3.97 -13.41 11.00
N ILE A 119 4.55 -12.24 11.20
CA ILE A 119 3.86 -11.05 11.71
C ILE A 119 3.56 -10.11 10.54
N ALA A 120 2.31 -10.06 10.13
CA ALA A 120 1.80 -9.30 9.00
C ALA A 120 0.52 -8.51 9.35
N HIS A 121 0.35 -8.12 10.62
CA HIS A 121 -0.83 -7.39 11.11
C HIS A 121 -0.96 -5.96 10.57
N GLY A 122 -0.02 -5.52 9.74
CA GLY A 122 0.05 -4.15 9.26
C GLY A 122 0.66 -3.20 10.28
N ARG A 123 0.37 -1.91 10.12
CA ARG A 123 0.96 -0.87 10.96
C ARG A 123 0.37 -0.88 12.38
N GLN A 124 1.24 -0.81 13.37
CA GLN A 124 0.83 -0.49 14.75
C GLN A 124 0.78 1.02 14.95
N ILE A 125 -0.23 1.49 15.68
CA ILE A 125 -0.33 2.90 16.08
C ILE A 125 0.61 3.08 17.26
N ALA A 126 1.71 3.81 17.05
CA ALA A 126 2.59 4.20 18.14
C ALA A 126 2.21 5.59 18.64
N SER A 127 2.16 5.77 19.94
CA SER A 127 2.04 7.09 20.58
C SER A 127 3.38 7.83 20.48
N VAL A 128 3.63 8.50 19.35
CA VAL A 128 4.88 9.23 19.11
C VAL A 128 4.57 10.66 18.68
N SER A 129 5.36 11.60 19.19
CA SER A 129 5.40 12.98 18.73
C SER A 129 6.03 13.06 17.33
N GLY A 130 5.48 13.88 16.46
CA GLY A 130 5.98 14.07 15.09
C GLY A 130 4.91 14.64 14.17
N ASN A 131 5.28 14.80 12.89
CA ASN A 131 4.34 15.24 11.85
C ASN A 131 3.26 14.15 11.66
N ARG A 132 2.06 14.42 12.16
CA ARG A 132 0.93 13.50 12.15
C ARG A 132 0.11 13.73 10.88
N LEU A 133 0.07 12.71 10.03
CA LEU A 133 -0.79 12.70 8.86
C LEU A 133 -2.03 11.85 9.11
N PHE A 134 -3.11 12.20 8.47
CA PHE A 134 -4.32 11.39 8.44
C PHE A 134 -4.62 11.00 7.00
N GLY A 135 -4.96 9.72 6.82
CA GLY A 135 -5.41 9.20 5.56
C GLY A 135 -6.93 9.19 5.49
N PHE A 136 -7.46 9.44 4.32
CA PHE A 136 -8.89 9.34 4.02
C PHE A 136 -9.12 8.67 2.68
N LYS A 137 -10.30 8.06 2.53
CA LYS A 137 -10.68 7.36 1.30
C LYS A 137 -12.20 7.27 1.18
N ALA A 138 -12.69 7.39 -0.05
CA ALA A 138 -14.03 6.97 -0.42
C ALA A 138 -14.05 6.50 -1.89
N HIS A 139 -15.06 5.71 -2.26
CA HIS A 139 -15.35 5.40 -3.66
C HIS A 139 -16.44 6.30 -4.18
N PHE A 140 -16.38 6.56 -5.47
CA PHE A 140 -17.30 7.41 -6.19
C PHE A 140 -17.80 6.70 -7.45
N GLU A 141 -19.04 6.97 -7.80
CA GLU A 141 -19.66 6.60 -9.07
C GLU A 141 -19.56 7.77 -10.05
N GLY A 142 -19.46 7.48 -11.34
CA GLY A 142 -19.42 8.49 -12.38
C GLY A 142 -18.44 8.13 -13.51
N PRO A 143 -18.07 9.09 -14.36
CA PRO A 143 -17.14 8.85 -15.46
C PRO A 143 -15.78 8.35 -14.95
N THR A 144 -15.30 7.26 -15.55
CA THR A 144 -13.96 6.67 -15.29
C THR A 144 -13.02 6.95 -16.45
N ASP A 145 -11.73 6.94 -16.16
CA ASP A 145 -10.68 7.00 -17.19
C ASP A 145 -9.52 6.04 -16.85
N ASP A 146 -8.49 6.01 -17.69
CA ASP A 146 -7.32 5.15 -17.54
C ASP A 146 -6.10 5.86 -16.93
N ALA A 147 -6.34 6.93 -16.18
CA ALA A 147 -5.28 7.73 -15.57
C ALA A 147 -5.25 7.56 -14.03
N LEU A 148 -4.05 7.67 -13.47
CA LEU A 148 -3.83 7.99 -12.06
C LEU A 148 -3.61 9.50 -11.94
N ASP A 149 -4.50 10.18 -11.25
CA ASP A 149 -4.38 11.59 -10.93
C ASP A 149 -3.78 11.78 -9.55
N LEU A 150 -2.75 12.62 -9.43
CA LEU A 150 -2.10 12.94 -8.17
C LEU A 150 -2.09 14.46 -7.96
N PHE A 151 -2.77 14.92 -6.92
CA PHE A 151 -2.90 16.33 -6.55
C PHE A 151 -2.06 16.65 -5.33
N PHE A 152 -1.32 17.76 -5.40
CA PHE A 152 -0.44 18.25 -4.35
C PHE A 152 -0.76 19.71 -4.04
N PHE A 153 -1.21 19.99 -2.82
CA PHE A 153 -1.51 21.33 -2.35
C PHE A 153 -1.52 21.37 -0.81
N ASN A 154 -1.09 22.45 -0.21
CA ASN A 154 -1.13 22.69 1.24
C ASN A 154 -0.56 21.52 2.09
N GLY A 155 0.50 20.86 1.61
CA GLY A 155 1.06 19.68 2.28
C GLY A 155 0.20 18.41 2.18
N CYS A 156 -0.92 18.48 1.44
CA CYS A 156 -1.79 17.36 1.16
C CYS A 156 -1.37 16.63 -0.11
N TYR A 157 -1.72 15.36 -0.17
CA TYR A 157 -1.56 14.49 -1.31
C TYR A 157 -2.84 13.71 -1.54
N ILE A 158 -3.44 13.82 -2.73
CA ILE A 158 -4.66 13.10 -3.09
C ILE A 158 -4.43 12.34 -4.41
N GLY A 159 -4.74 11.04 -4.39
CA GLY A 159 -4.75 10.17 -5.56
C GLY A 159 -6.17 9.84 -5.99
N ILE A 160 -6.41 9.84 -7.30
CA ILE A 160 -7.68 9.45 -7.92
C ILE A 160 -7.37 8.45 -9.03
N ASN A 161 -8.01 7.29 -8.99
CA ASN A 161 -7.91 6.27 -10.04
C ASN A 161 -9.17 5.41 -10.08
N SER A 162 -9.44 4.83 -11.25
CA SER A 162 -10.52 3.86 -11.41
C SER A 162 -10.18 2.55 -10.71
N VAL A 163 -11.18 1.88 -10.13
CA VAL A 163 -11.12 0.53 -9.58
C VAL A 163 -12.22 -0.33 -10.19
N GLU A 164 -12.30 -1.60 -9.80
CA GLU A 164 -13.29 -2.53 -10.34
C GLU A 164 -14.73 -2.02 -10.22
N GLN A 165 -15.64 -2.61 -10.99
CA GLN A 165 -17.09 -2.32 -11.02
C GLN A 165 -17.44 -0.88 -11.43
N GLY A 166 -16.50 -0.15 -12.06
CA GLY A 166 -16.76 1.22 -12.52
C GLY A 166 -16.67 2.28 -11.43
N PHE A 167 -16.15 1.94 -10.25
CA PHE A 167 -15.89 2.93 -9.20
C PHE A 167 -14.60 3.71 -9.45
N THR A 168 -14.59 4.94 -8.94
CA THR A 168 -13.38 5.76 -8.82
C THR A 168 -12.99 5.85 -7.34
N ASN A 169 -11.74 5.45 -7.03
CA ASN A 169 -11.17 5.62 -5.72
C ASN A 169 -10.60 7.03 -5.56
N VAL A 170 -11.02 7.75 -4.53
CA VAL A 170 -10.42 9.01 -4.07
C VAL A 170 -9.79 8.74 -2.72
N CYS A 171 -8.48 8.82 -2.65
CA CYS A 171 -7.72 8.54 -1.43
C CYS A 171 -6.65 9.60 -1.23
N GLY A 172 -6.47 10.08 -0.01
CA GLY A 172 -5.50 11.12 0.26
C GLY A 172 -4.89 11.07 1.65
N LEU A 173 -3.88 11.90 1.82
CA LEU A 173 -3.20 12.19 3.07
C LEU A 173 -3.21 13.70 3.30
N ALA A 174 -3.49 14.10 4.53
CA ALA A 174 -3.42 15.49 4.95
C ALA A 174 -2.76 15.64 6.33
N PRO A 175 -2.02 16.73 6.58
CA PRO A 175 -1.51 17.06 7.89
C PRO A 175 -2.65 17.24 8.91
N GLU A 176 -2.43 16.79 10.15
CA GLU A 176 -3.42 16.93 11.23
C GLU A 176 -3.83 18.39 11.43
N GLY A 177 -2.87 19.32 11.36
CA GLY A 177 -3.15 20.76 11.50
C GLY A 177 -4.12 21.27 10.45
N THR A 178 -3.94 20.90 9.19
CA THR A 178 -4.84 21.25 8.08
C THR A 178 -6.25 20.70 8.31
N LEU A 179 -6.37 19.41 8.71
CA LEU A 179 -7.66 18.81 8.98
C LEU A 179 -8.35 19.40 10.21
N LYS A 180 -7.62 19.73 11.27
CA LYS A 180 -8.19 20.42 12.45
C LYS A 180 -8.80 21.78 12.11
N GLN A 181 -8.15 22.57 11.25
CA GLN A 181 -8.69 23.85 10.77
C GLN A 181 -10.01 23.70 10.00
N LEU A 182 -10.22 22.52 9.38
CA LEU A 182 -11.41 22.18 8.63
C LEU A 182 -12.38 21.28 9.41
N ALA A 183 -12.20 21.12 10.72
CA ALA A 183 -12.98 20.21 11.57
C ALA A 183 -13.04 18.77 11.05
N PHE A 184 -11.95 18.29 10.43
CA PHE A 184 -11.84 17.00 9.77
C PHE A 184 -12.83 16.79 8.60
N ASP A 185 -13.36 17.85 8.05
CA ASP A 185 -14.23 17.82 6.87
C ASP A 185 -13.38 17.63 5.60
N VAL A 186 -13.41 16.41 5.07
CA VAL A 186 -12.65 16.06 3.86
C VAL A 186 -13.23 16.74 2.62
N ASP A 187 -14.54 16.96 2.53
CA ASP A 187 -15.16 17.62 1.37
C ASP A 187 -14.70 19.08 1.27
N ARG A 188 -14.56 19.77 2.39
CA ARG A 188 -13.95 21.12 2.44
C ARG A 188 -12.48 21.11 2.05
N LEU A 189 -11.73 20.07 2.46
CA LEU A 189 -10.33 19.92 2.06
C LEU A 189 -10.21 19.79 0.54
N LEU A 190 -11.03 18.94 -0.07
CA LEU A 190 -11.01 18.73 -1.53
C LEU A 190 -11.42 19.99 -2.30
N ALA A 191 -12.35 20.77 -1.76
CA ALA A 191 -12.78 22.06 -2.34
C ALA A 191 -11.68 23.13 -2.34
N ALA A 192 -10.66 23.00 -1.51
CA ALA A 192 -9.54 23.96 -1.45
C ALA A 192 -8.66 23.96 -2.71
N SER A 193 -8.72 22.92 -3.55
CA SER A 193 -8.01 22.83 -4.82
C SER A 193 -9.00 22.93 -5.99
N PRO A 194 -8.97 24.02 -6.82
CA PRO A 194 -9.85 24.16 -7.96
C PRO A 194 -9.76 23.01 -8.97
N ALA A 195 -8.54 22.55 -9.29
CA ALA A 195 -8.31 21.45 -10.21
C ALA A 195 -8.89 20.11 -9.67
N LEU A 196 -8.79 19.88 -8.38
CA LEU A 196 -9.35 18.70 -7.72
C LEU A 196 -10.89 18.78 -7.67
N SER A 197 -11.45 19.94 -7.32
CA SER A 197 -12.90 20.20 -7.33
C SER A 197 -13.50 19.95 -8.72
N GLU A 198 -12.85 20.43 -9.78
CA GLU A 198 -13.27 20.20 -11.16
C GLU A 198 -13.24 18.70 -11.50
N ARG A 199 -12.20 17.99 -11.08
CA ARG A 199 -12.04 16.54 -11.32
C ARG A 199 -13.09 15.70 -10.62
N ILE A 200 -13.51 16.08 -9.42
CA ILE A 200 -14.50 15.34 -8.60
C ILE A 200 -15.94 15.75 -8.92
N ARG A 201 -16.17 16.94 -9.42
CA ARG A 201 -17.52 17.48 -9.68
C ARG A 201 -18.49 16.51 -10.40
N PRO A 202 -18.08 15.74 -11.45
CA PRO A 202 -18.95 14.79 -12.13
C PRO A 202 -19.15 13.47 -11.35
N LEU A 203 -18.50 13.30 -10.21
CA LEU A 203 -18.51 12.08 -9.43
C LEU A 203 -19.46 12.21 -8.23
N LYS A 204 -20.17 11.12 -7.90
CA LYS A 204 -21.02 11.02 -6.74
C LYS A 204 -20.42 10.05 -5.73
N ARG A 205 -20.18 10.49 -4.49
CA ARG A 205 -19.65 9.64 -3.44
C ARG A 205 -20.62 8.50 -3.09
N SER A 206 -20.12 7.26 -3.05
CA SER A 206 -20.93 6.05 -2.82
C SER A 206 -21.11 5.73 -1.34
N TRP A 207 -20.19 6.18 -0.47
CA TRP A 207 -20.22 5.96 0.98
C TRP A 207 -19.37 7.00 1.72
N ASP A 208 -19.54 7.11 3.04
CA ASP A 208 -18.85 8.09 3.88
C ASP A 208 -17.34 7.90 3.92
N TRP A 209 -16.62 9.01 4.18
CA TRP A 209 -15.15 8.97 4.25
C TRP A 209 -14.66 7.98 5.29
N LEU A 210 -13.90 6.99 4.86
CA LEU A 210 -13.10 6.14 5.73
C LEU A 210 -11.82 6.89 6.09
N MET A 211 -11.56 7.08 7.37
CA MET A 211 -10.38 7.77 7.86
C MET A 211 -9.46 6.83 8.64
N THR A 212 -8.16 7.11 8.61
CA THR A 212 -7.14 6.42 9.40
C THR A 212 -6.07 7.39 9.84
N GLY A 213 -5.55 7.19 11.03
CA GLY A 213 -4.48 8.03 11.57
C GLY A 213 -4.40 7.95 13.09
N PRO A 214 -3.41 8.65 13.66
CA PRO A 214 -2.33 9.34 12.95
C PRO A 214 -1.37 8.38 12.24
N LEU A 215 -0.93 8.78 11.05
CA LEU A 215 0.15 8.14 10.34
C LEU A 215 1.44 8.85 10.73
N ILE A 216 2.30 8.16 11.44
CA ILE A 216 3.62 8.67 11.80
C ILE A 216 4.64 7.89 10.99
N TYR A 217 5.31 8.58 10.10
CA TYR A 217 6.36 8.01 9.30
C TYR A 217 7.66 7.94 10.11
N ARG A 218 8.08 6.74 10.42
CA ARG A 218 9.41 6.45 10.94
C ARG A 218 10.23 5.89 9.80
N GLY A 219 11.17 6.67 9.27
CA GLY A 219 12.09 6.15 8.25
C GLY A 219 12.93 5.02 8.83
N GLY A 220 12.55 3.79 8.60
CA GLY A 220 13.32 2.64 9.10
C GLY A 220 12.53 1.33 9.10
N TRP A 221 13.25 0.27 9.35
CA TRP A 221 12.76 -1.08 9.48
C TRP A 221 12.52 -1.39 10.96
N ASN A 222 11.51 -2.19 11.25
CA ASN A 222 11.38 -2.78 12.57
C ASN A 222 12.38 -3.95 12.65
N GLU A 223 13.43 -3.77 13.41
CA GLU A 223 14.47 -4.78 13.64
C GLU A 223 14.29 -5.52 14.96
N GLU A 224 13.31 -5.13 15.78
CA GLU A 224 12.96 -5.82 17.02
C GLU A 224 12.23 -7.13 16.69
N THR A 225 13.00 -8.15 16.40
CA THR A 225 12.48 -9.48 16.07
C THR A 225 13.01 -10.52 17.06
N ARG A 226 12.19 -11.53 17.33
CA ARG A 226 12.62 -12.73 18.06
C ARG A 226 13.02 -13.82 17.06
N PRO A 227 13.93 -14.74 17.39
CA PRO A 227 14.23 -15.90 16.55
C PRO A 227 12.95 -16.63 16.11
N GLY A 228 12.84 -16.97 14.84
CA GLY A 228 11.67 -17.62 14.27
C GLY A 228 10.44 -16.72 14.02
N MET A 229 10.53 -15.40 14.30
CA MET A 229 9.45 -14.43 14.06
C MET A 229 9.76 -13.58 12.83
N TYR A 230 9.06 -13.79 11.72
CA TYR A 230 9.31 -13.14 10.43
C TYR A 230 8.34 -11.98 10.20
N LEU A 231 8.85 -10.76 10.09
CA LEU A 231 8.03 -9.59 9.84
C LEU A 231 7.78 -9.39 8.34
N ALA A 232 6.57 -8.97 7.96
CA ALA A 232 6.19 -8.66 6.59
C ALA A 232 5.24 -7.47 6.48
N GLY A 233 5.27 -6.78 5.34
CA GLY A 233 4.45 -5.59 5.07
C GLY A 233 4.75 -4.45 6.03
N ASP A 234 3.71 -3.69 6.41
CA ASP A 234 3.86 -2.53 7.30
C ASP A 234 4.31 -2.90 8.72
N ALA A 235 4.21 -4.18 9.12
CA ALA A 235 4.78 -4.65 10.39
C ALA A 235 6.31 -4.66 10.36
N LEU A 236 6.92 -4.94 9.20
CA LEU A 236 8.35 -4.85 8.97
C LEU A 236 8.81 -3.39 8.82
N GLY A 237 8.04 -2.59 8.08
CA GLY A 237 8.35 -1.18 7.88
C GLY A 237 7.27 -0.50 7.05
N PHE A 238 6.86 0.68 7.50
CA PHE A 238 5.84 1.48 6.83
C PHE A 238 6.47 2.37 5.77
N ILE A 239 6.24 2.03 4.48
CA ILE A 239 6.67 2.85 3.35
C ILE A 239 5.73 4.03 3.19
N ASP A 240 6.30 5.18 2.83
CA ASP A 240 5.51 6.36 2.52
C ASP A 240 4.47 6.07 1.43
N PRO A 241 3.17 6.25 1.71
CA PRO A 241 2.10 6.00 0.76
C PRO A 241 2.22 6.78 -0.55
N PHE A 242 2.95 7.90 -0.54
CA PHE A 242 3.21 8.76 -1.69
C PHE A 242 3.80 8.00 -2.89
N THR A 243 4.64 7.01 -2.65
CA THR A 243 5.28 6.25 -3.75
C THR A 243 4.36 5.24 -4.41
N GLY A 244 3.16 4.98 -3.86
CA GLY A 244 2.26 3.95 -4.33
C GLY A 244 2.82 2.52 -4.27
N SER A 245 3.91 2.30 -3.51
CA SER A 245 4.63 1.02 -3.45
C SER A 245 4.22 0.14 -2.28
N GLY A 246 3.33 0.59 -1.40
CA GLY A 246 2.97 -0.13 -0.17
C GLY A 246 2.39 -1.52 -0.42
N LEU A 247 1.52 -1.69 -1.43
CA LEU A 247 0.96 -2.99 -1.78
C LEU A 247 2.02 -3.93 -2.36
N LEU A 248 2.88 -3.43 -3.24
CA LEU A 248 3.98 -4.21 -3.80
C LEU A 248 4.97 -4.66 -2.72
N ALA A 249 5.31 -3.76 -1.79
CA ALA A 249 6.15 -4.08 -0.64
C ALA A 249 5.51 -5.16 0.26
N ALA A 250 4.21 -5.04 0.54
CA ALA A 250 3.49 -6.01 1.35
C ALA A 250 3.49 -7.40 0.69
N ILE A 251 3.22 -7.48 -0.60
CA ILE A 251 3.20 -8.72 -1.37
C ILE A 251 4.60 -9.35 -1.43
N ALA A 252 5.62 -8.56 -1.79
CA ALA A 252 6.99 -9.05 -1.92
C ALA A 252 7.59 -9.52 -0.58
N THR A 253 7.43 -8.75 0.50
CA THR A 253 7.91 -9.17 1.82
C THR A 253 7.10 -10.31 2.41
N GLY A 254 5.79 -10.40 2.11
CA GLY A 254 4.97 -11.54 2.45
C GLY A 254 5.51 -12.83 1.82
N LYS A 255 5.80 -12.80 0.52
CA LYS A 255 6.43 -13.92 -0.18
C LYS A 255 7.76 -14.33 0.49
N ILE A 256 8.66 -13.37 0.73
CA ILE A 256 9.95 -13.64 1.38
C ILE A 256 9.75 -14.22 2.78
N ALA A 257 8.77 -13.73 3.55
CA ALA A 257 8.50 -14.22 4.89
C ALA A 257 7.99 -15.67 4.89
N GLY A 258 7.08 -16.01 3.96
CA GLY A 258 6.58 -17.37 3.77
C GLY A 258 7.68 -18.36 3.45
N GLU A 259 8.52 -18.03 2.46
CA GLU A 259 9.69 -18.84 2.09
C GLU A 259 10.70 -18.96 3.25
N SER A 260 10.94 -17.86 3.97
CA SER A 260 11.90 -17.84 5.08
C SER A 260 11.42 -18.68 6.26
N ALA A 261 10.14 -18.59 6.61
CA ALA A 261 9.56 -19.35 7.71
C ALA A 261 9.53 -20.85 7.39
N ALA A 262 9.14 -21.24 6.16
CA ALA A 262 9.12 -22.64 5.74
C ALA A 262 10.51 -23.29 5.73
N ALA A 263 11.54 -22.52 5.40
CA ALA A 263 12.94 -22.98 5.36
C ALA A 263 13.72 -22.69 6.66
N CYS A 264 13.08 -22.19 7.70
CA CYS A 264 13.71 -21.80 8.99
C CYS A 264 14.94 -20.89 8.79
N VAL A 265 14.85 -19.95 7.85
CA VAL A 265 15.96 -19.04 7.52
C VAL A 265 16.28 -18.15 8.73
N PRO A 266 17.54 -17.95 9.11
CA PRO A 266 17.91 -17.00 10.17
C PRO A 266 17.34 -15.59 9.93
N ILE A 267 16.90 -14.91 10.99
CA ILE A 267 16.23 -13.62 10.92
C ILE A 267 17.06 -12.53 10.23
N ASP A 268 18.36 -12.49 10.49
CA ASP A 268 19.28 -11.57 9.84
C ASP A 268 19.29 -11.74 8.31
N ARG A 269 19.25 -12.97 7.83
CA ARG A 269 19.15 -13.29 6.39
C ARG A 269 17.79 -12.95 5.83
N HIS A 270 16.70 -13.18 6.57
CA HIS A 270 15.36 -12.73 6.16
C HIS A 270 15.32 -11.21 5.98
N LEU A 271 15.81 -10.46 6.97
CA LEU A 271 15.89 -9.00 6.90
C LEU A 271 16.78 -8.52 5.75
N ALA A 272 17.91 -9.20 5.51
CA ALA A 272 18.79 -8.87 4.37
C ALA A 272 18.08 -9.08 3.03
N ARG A 273 17.31 -10.16 2.85
CA ARG A 273 16.48 -10.40 1.65
C ARG A 273 15.44 -9.29 1.46
N CYS A 274 14.74 -8.91 2.51
CA CYS A 274 13.76 -7.81 2.46
C CYS A 274 14.44 -6.48 2.11
N ARG A 275 15.62 -6.18 2.69
CA ARG A 275 16.40 -4.96 2.39
C ARG A 275 16.88 -4.93 0.95
N ALA A 276 17.29 -6.05 0.40
CA ALA A 276 17.73 -6.14 -1.01
C ALA A 276 16.60 -5.76 -1.98
N VAL A 277 15.36 -6.13 -1.66
CA VAL A 277 14.20 -5.83 -2.50
C VAL A 277 13.68 -4.40 -2.29
N LEU A 278 13.62 -3.91 -1.06
CA LEU A 278 12.90 -2.68 -0.71
C LEU A 278 13.79 -1.51 -0.25
N GLY A 279 15.09 -1.74 0.01
CA GLY A 279 15.95 -0.72 0.60
C GLY A 279 16.06 0.57 -0.23
N PHE A 280 16.01 0.43 -1.55
CA PHE A 280 16.02 1.57 -2.46
C PHE A 280 14.73 2.41 -2.37
N GLN A 281 13.55 1.76 -2.31
CA GLN A 281 12.26 2.47 -2.20
C GLN A 281 12.13 3.26 -0.91
N TYR A 282 12.61 2.71 0.20
CA TYR A 282 12.58 3.44 1.47
C TYR A 282 13.36 4.75 1.39
N ARG A 283 14.55 4.71 0.77
CA ARG A 283 15.38 5.92 0.56
C ARG A 283 14.70 6.91 -0.39
N THR A 284 14.20 6.41 -1.51
CA THR A 284 13.51 7.24 -2.50
C THR A 284 12.24 7.87 -1.91
N ALA A 285 11.44 7.11 -1.19
CA ALA A 285 10.25 7.61 -0.51
C ALA A 285 10.56 8.72 0.49
N ALA A 286 11.64 8.58 1.27
CA ALA A 286 12.09 9.60 2.21
C ALA A 286 12.52 10.90 1.49
N ILE A 287 13.24 10.79 0.37
CA ILE A 287 13.65 11.94 -0.46
C ILE A 287 12.42 12.65 -1.04
N PHE A 288 11.46 11.91 -1.61
CA PHE A 288 10.23 12.49 -2.14
C PHE A 288 9.41 13.19 -1.06
N ARG A 289 9.26 12.58 0.12
CA ARG A 289 8.61 13.23 1.24
C ARG A 289 9.28 14.55 1.63
N ALA A 290 10.60 14.55 1.78
CA ALA A 290 11.34 15.75 2.08
C ALA A 290 11.09 16.84 1.00
N ALA A 291 11.16 16.47 -0.28
CA ALA A 291 10.89 17.39 -1.38
C ALA A 291 9.48 18.01 -1.32
N ILE A 292 8.46 17.22 -0.97
CA ILE A 292 7.09 17.72 -0.79
C ILE A 292 6.98 18.62 0.45
N THR A 293 7.53 18.17 1.58
CA THR A 293 7.46 18.92 2.85
C THR A 293 8.13 20.27 2.75
N TYR A 294 9.24 20.38 2.03
CA TYR A 294 9.98 21.63 1.82
C TYR A 294 9.54 22.42 0.58
N GLY A 295 8.46 22.01 -0.12
CA GLY A 295 7.95 22.70 -1.30
C GLY A 295 8.85 22.60 -2.55
N VAL A 296 9.93 21.82 -2.50
CA VAL A 296 10.88 21.66 -3.62
C VAL A 296 10.31 20.74 -4.71
N ALA A 297 9.37 19.90 -4.37
CA ALA A 297 8.74 18.95 -5.30
C ALA A 297 8.06 19.67 -6.48
N GLU A 298 7.43 20.82 -6.24
CA GLU A 298 6.77 21.62 -7.28
C GLU A 298 7.72 22.06 -8.39
N TRP A 299 8.98 22.27 -8.08
CA TRP A 299 10.01 22.71 -9.04
C TRP A 299 10.77 21.53 -9.67
N LEU A 300 11.02 20.49 -8.92
CA LEU A 300 11.81 19.33 -9.37
C LEU A 300 10.99 18.34 -10.19
N LEU A 301 9.80 17.97 -9.74
CA LEU A 301 9.02 16.90 -10.36
C LEU A 301 8.54 17.23 -11.79
N PRO A 302 8.19 18.48 -12.15
CA PRO A 302 7.86 18.81 -13.53
C PRO A 302 9.01 18.62 -14.51
N VAL A 303 10.26 18.80 -14.08
CA VAL A 303 11.47 18.76 -14.93
C VAL A 303 11.97 17.34 -15.14
N LEU A 304 11.81 16.46 -14.16
CA LEU A 304 12.28 15.06 -14.26
C LEU A 304 11.44 14.24 -15.25
N PRO A 305 12.01 13.33 -16.06
CA PRO A 305 11.23 12.44 -16.90
C PRO A 305 10.20 11.65 -16.11
N GLY A 306 8.93 11.62 -16.54
CA GLY A 306 7.83 10.99 -15.81
C GLY A 306 8.05 9.50 -15.57
N GLU A 307 8.53 8.77 -16.58
CA GLU A 307 8.84 7.35 -16.46
C GLU A 307 9.99 7.11 -15.47
N ALA A 308 11.02 7.96 -15.44
CA ALA A 308 12.10 7.88 -14.47
C ALA A 308 11.58 8.09 -13.03
N LEU A 309 10.67 9.05 -12.83
CA LEU A 309 10.00 9.24 -11.53
C LEU A 309 9.25 7.99 -11.09
N PHE A 310 8.51 7.38 -12.03
CA PHE A 310 7.78 6.16 -11.75
C PHE A 310 8.72 5.00 -11.38
N GLN A 311 9.78 4.78 -12.16
CA GLN A 311 10.77 3.74 -11.93
C GLN A 311 11.55 3.93 -10.61
N LEU A 312 11.85 5.16 -10.21
CA LEU A 312 12.51 5.48 -8.94
C LEU A 312 11.67 5.07 -7.73
N THR A 313 10.36 4.96 -7.86
CA THR A 313 9.46 4.54 -6.78
C THR A 313 9.23 3.03 -6.72
N ARG A 314 9.82 2.24 -7.66
CA ARG A 314 9.58 0.79 -7.77
C ARG A 314 10.68 -0.06 -7.16
N PRO A 315 10.33 -1.20 -6.53
CA PRO A 315 11.31 -2.18 -6.10
C PRO A 315 12.06 -2.76 -7.30
N ARG A 316 13.32 -3.00 -7.11
CA ARG A 316 14.12 -3.81 -8.03
C ARG A 316 13.81 -5.28 -7.75
N ILE A 317 12.63 -5.73 -8.10
CA ILE A 317 12.33 -7.16 -8.10
C ILE A 317 13.11 -7.72 -9.28
N SER A 318 14.15 -8.51 -8.98
CA SER A 318 14.87 -9.24 -10.01
C SER A 318 13.84 -10.10 -10.75
N ARG A 319 13.65 -9.86 -12.06
CA ARG A 319 12.91 -10.77 -12.90
C ARG A 319 13.63 -12.11 -12.78
N ALA A 320 13.06 -13.03 -12.03
CA ALA A 320 13.53 -14.40 -12.04
C ALA A 320 13.40 -14.89 -13.50
N LYS A 321 14.56 -15.12 -14.14
CA LYS A 321 14.64 -15.78 -15.43
C LYS A 321 14.30 -17.24 -15.26
#